data_78f76a33df787eb2d0119a12ad9b8c48
#
_entry.id   78f76a33df787eb2d0119a12ad9b8c48
#
_cell.length_a   1.000
_cell.length_b   1.000
_cell.length_c   1.000
_cell.angle_alpha   90.00
_cell.angle_beta   90.00
_cell.angle_gamma   90.00
#
_symmetry.space_group_name_H-M   'P 1'
#
loop_
_entity.id
_entity.type
_entity.pdbx_description
1 polymer ?
#
loop_
_entity_poly.entity_id
_entity_poly.type
_entity_poly.pdbx_seq_one_letter_code
_entity_poly.pdbx_strand_id
1 'polypeptide(L)'
;MRRVVALVALTMGVVAVTGAAQAEPRAAYVTLVLQAFAAKVECPGTDVVYQDLVQKAQEMQQPDGTTETVRKAIAYMLTGGKIGERGNDELMREIAIAVQSTDMDQKRLGMPTWCETQKSSLAGFIRSKS
;
A
#
# COMPACT_ATOMS: atom_id res chain seq x y z
N MET A 1 25.17 -36.71 -7.81
CA MET A 1 23.79 -37.14 -7.76
C MET A 1 22.93 -36.29 -6.89
N ARG A 2 23.28 -36.16 -5.65
CA ARG A 2 22.52 -35.36 -4.71
C ARG A 2 22.43 -33.90 -5.11
N ARG A 3 23.48 -33.41 -5.75
CA ARG A 3 23.51 -32.02 -6.21
C ARG A 3 22.45 -31.73 -7.28
N VAL A 4 22.19 -32.70 -8.12
CA VAL A 4 21.20 -32.56 -9.16
C VAL A 4 19.80 -32.41 -8.56
N VAL A 5 19.51 -33.18 -7.53
CA VAL A 5 18.23 -33.10 -6.84
C VAL A 5 18.06 -31.74 -6.18
N ALA A 6 19.10 -31.24 -5.56
CA ALA A 6 19.05 -29.94 -4.91
C ALA A 6 18.81 -28.81 -5.94
N LEU A 7 19.41 -28.92 -7.11
CA LEU A 7 19.22 -27.96 -8.19
C LEU A 7 17.78 -27.91 -8.65
N VAL A 8 17.17 -29.07 -8.81
CA VAL A 8 15.77 -29.14 -9.25
C VAL A 8 14.85 -28.47 -8.21
N ALA A 9 15.10 -28.75 -6.96
CA ALA A 9 14.32 -28.15 -5.89
C ALA A 9 14.45 -26.62 -5.87
N LEU A 10 15.66 -26.12 -6.10
CA LEU A 10 15.92 -24.69 -6.18
C LEU A 10 15.14 -24.05 -7.33
N THR A 11 15.15 -24.67 -8.49
CA THR A 11 14.47 -24.16 -9.66
C THR A 11 12.97 -24.03 -9.40
N MET A 12 12.36 -25.02 -8.79
CA MET A 12 10.96 -24.99 -8.47
C MET A 12 10.65 -23.91 -7.44
N GLY A 13 11.50 -23.75 -6.46
CA GLY A 13 11.35 -22.71 -5.46
C GLY A 13 11.39 -21.32 -6.07
N VAL A 14 12.26 -21.09 -7.03
CA VAL A 14 12.36 -19.79 -7.69
C VAL A 14 11.09 -19.46 -8.46
N VAL A 15 10.51 -20.42 -9.17
CA VAL A 15 9.27 -20.19 -9.92
C VAL A 15 8.13 -19.84 -8.98
N ALA A 16 7.99 -20.57 -7.87
CA ALA A 16 6.94 -20.29 -6.90
C ALA A 16 7.10 -18.90 -6.25
N VAL A 17 8.33 -18.52 -5.93
CA VAL A 17 8.62 -17.21 -5.33
C VAL A 17 8.28 -16.08 -6.31
N THR A 18 8.55 -16.24 -7.59
CA THR A 18 8.25 -15.20 -8.57
C THR A 18 6.77 -14.89 -8.63
N GLY A 19 5.90 -15.89 -8.60
CA GLY A 19 4.45 -15.68 -8.60
C GLY A 19 3.96 -14.98 -7.34
N ALA A 20 4.47 -15.38 -6.17
CA ALA A 20 4.09 -14.77 -4.90
C ALA A 20 4.61 -13.33 -4.80
N ALA A 21 5.80 -13.04 -5.32
CA ALA A 21 6.42 -11.73 -5.22
C ALA A 21 5.68 -10.63 -5.98
N GLN A 22 4.82 -10.98 -6.96
CA GLN A 22 4.02 -9.98 -7.66
C GLN A 22 2.77 -9.56 -6.89
N ALA A 23 2.17 -10.45 -6.14
CA ALA A 23 0.97 -10.15 -5.37
C ALA A 23 1.28 -9.40 -4.08
N GLU A 24 2.31 -9.80 -3.34
CA GLU A 24 2.67 -9.19 -2.06
C GLU A 24 3.07 -7.72 -2.19
N PRO A 25 3.92 -7.32 -3.15
CA PRO A 25 4.28 -5.91 -3.29
C PRO A 25 3.08 -5.02 -3.57
N ARG A 26 2.09 -5.49 -4.31
CA ARG A 26 0.91 -4.68 -4.58
C ARG A 26 0.09 -4.44 -3.32
N ALA A 27 -0.13 -5.47 -2.51
CA ALA A 27 -0.86 -5.31 -1.25
C ALA A 27 -0.14 -4.36 -0.30
N ALA A 28 1.19 -4.48 -0.20
CA ALA A 28 2.01 -3.58 0.60
C ALA A 28 1.92 -2.14 0.08
N TYR A 29 1.94 -1.97 -1.25
CA TYR A 29 1.82 -0.66 -1.85
C TYR A 29 0.45 -0.03 -1.60
N VAL A 30 -0.61 -0.82 -1.68
CA VAL A 30 -1.98 -0.35 -1.36
C VAL A 30 -2.04 0.16 0.08
N THR A 31 -1.46 -0.58 1.01
CA THR A 31 -1.41 -0.16 2.41
C THR A 31 -0.67 1.15 2.58
N LEU A 32 0.48 1.30 1.91
CA LEU A 32 1.26 2.53 1.96
C LEU A 32 0.45 3.72 1.46
N VAL A 33 -0.20 3.59 0.30
CA VAL A 33 -0.99 4.67 -0.26
C VAL A 33 -2.17 5.03 0.64
N LEU A 34 -2.86 4.02 1.17
CA LEU A 34 -3.97 4.26 2.08
C LEU A 34 -3.52 5.01 3.33
N GLN A 35 -2.43 4.57 3.95
CA GLN A 35 -1.93 5.21 5.17
C GLN A 35 -1.49 6.65 4.90
N ALA A 36 -0.85 6.91 3.76
CA ALA A 36 -0.43 8.26 3.41
C ALA A 36 -1.63 9.20 3.27
N PHE A 37 -2.67 8.76 2.57
CA PHE A 37 -3.86 9.58 2.40
C PHE A 37 -4.70 9.68 3.69
N ALA A 38 -4.74 8.62 4.49
CA ALA A 38 -5.37 8.68 5.80
C ALA A 38 -4.67 9.71 6.71
N ALA A 39 -3.34 9.74 6.68
CA ALA A 39 -2.58 10.72 7.45
C ALA A 39 -2.88 12.14 6.98
N LYS A 40 -3.00 12.34 5.66
CA LYS A 40 -3.37 13.65 5.13
C LYS A 40 -4.72 14.13 5.67
N VAL A 41 -5.69 13.23 5.70
CA VAL A 41 -7.07 13.56 6.10
C VAL A 41 -7.18 13.71 7.61
N GLU A 42 -6.53 12.84 8.37
CA GLU A 42 -6.78 12.71 9.81
C GLU A 42 -5.72 13.34 10.70
N CYS A 43 -4.52 13.61 10.16
CA CYS A 43 -3.44 14.21 10.94
C CYS A 43 -3.29 15.68 10.57
N PRO A 44 -3.57 16.60 11.47
CA PRO A 44 -3.51 18.03 11.17
C PRO A 44 -2.15 18.45 10.60
N GLY A 45 -2.15 19.31 9.59
CA GLY A 45 -0.95 19.85 9.00
C GLY A 45 -0.11 18.86 8.19
N THR A 46 -0.71 17.76 7.76
CA THR A 46 0.00 16.73 6.99
C THR A 46 -0.45 16.75 5.53
N ASP A 47 0.50 16.57 4.64
CA ASP A 47 0.25 16.45 3.21
C ASP A 47 0.97 15.25 2.63
N VAL A 48 0.51 14.77 1.48
CA VAL A 48 1.08 13.62 0.78
C VAL A 48 2.10 14.10 -0.24
N VAL A 49 3.24 13.39 -0.31
CA VAL A 49 4.22 13.63 -1.37
C VAL A 49 3.91 12.65 -2.50
N TYR A 50 3.04 13.06 -3.39
CA TYR A 50 2.48 12.19 -4.43
C TYR A 50 3.55 11.59 -5.33
N GLN A 51 4.54 12.38 -5.73
CA GLN A 51 5.60 11.90 -6.61
C GLN A 51 6.43 10.79 -5.97
N ASP A 52 6.62 10.84 -4.67
CA ASP A 52 7.35 9.79 -3.97
C ASP A 52 6.54 8.49 -3.92
N LEU A 53 5.21 8.58 -3.87
CA LEU A 53 4.36 7.39 -4.02
C LEU A 53 4.47 6.80 -5.42
N VAL A 54 4.50 7.64 -6.45
CA VAL A 54 4.68 7.17 -7.83
C VAL A 54 6.02 6.48 -7.99
N GLN A 55 7.08 7.09 -7.46
CA GLN A 55 8.42 6.52 -7.54
C GLN A 55 8.48 5.18 -6.79
N LYS A 56 7.82 5.09 -5.65
CA LYS A 56 7.78 3.84 -4.88
C LYS A 56 7.09 2.72 -5.66
N ALA A 57 6.02 3.06 -6.37
CA ALA A 57 5.36 2.08 -7.24
C ALA A 57 6.33 1.53 -8.28
N GLN A 58 7.14 2.40 -8.89
CA GLN A 58 8.15 2.00 -9.86
C GLN A 58 9.20 1.09 -9.22
N GLU A 59 9.69 1.44 -8.03
CA GLU A 59 10.65 0.62 -7.30
C GLU A 59 10.08 -0.76 -6.97
N MET A 60 8.79 -0.83 -6.69
CA MET A 60 8.10 -2.09 -6.40
C MET A 60 7.62 -2.81 -7.66
N GLN A 61 8.04 -2.33 -8.83
CA GLN A 61 7.73 -2.93 -10.14
C GLN A 61 6.23 -3.02 -10.41
N GLN A 62 5.47 -2.04 -9.93
CA GLN A 62 4.06 -1.94 -10.23
C GLN A 62 3.87 -1.34 -11.62
N PRO A 63 2.80 -1.72 -12.34
CA PRO A 63 2.51 -1.14 -13.66
C PRO A 63 2.35 0.38 -13.59
N ASP A 64 2.63 1.05 -14.71
CA ASP A 64 2.41 2.49 -14.82
C ASP A 64 0.95 2.82 -14.52
N GLY A 65 0.74 3.92 -13.79
CA GLY A 65 -0.61 4.34 -13.43
C GLY A 65 -1.17 3.68 -12.19
N THR A 66 -0.42 2.78 -11.54
CA THR A 66 -0.91 2.08 -10.34
C THR A 66 -1.27 3.07 -9.23
N THR A 67 -0.45 4.08 -9.00
CA THR A 67 -0.71 5.06 -7.93
C THR A 67 -2.08 5.72 -8.12
N GLU A 68 -2.38 6.15 -9.34
CA GLU A 68 -3.66 6.80 -9.64
C GLU A 68 -4.82 5.82 -9.52
N THR A 69 -4.64 4.60 -10.02
CA THR A 69 -5.66 3.55 -9.91
C THR A 69 -5.98 3.25 -8.46
N VAL A 70 -4.96 3.09 -7.63
CA VAL A 70 -5.14 2.80 -6.20
C VAL A 70 -5.81 3.98 -5.49
N ARG A 71 -5.35 5.21 -5.78
CA ARG A 71 -5.92 6.41 -5.17
C ARG A 71 -7.41 6.54 -5.48
N LYS A 72 -7.78 6.34 -6.74
CA LYS A 72 -9.18 6.42 -7.16
C LYS A 72 -10.04 5.32 -6.53
N ALA A 73 -9.49 4.12 -6.41
CA ALA A 73 -10.20 3.01 -5.80
C ALA A 73 -10.41 3.22 -4.30
N ILE A 74 -9.43 3.80 -3.62
CA ILE A 74 -9.56 4.15 -2.21
C ILE A 74 -10.66 5.19 -2.04
N ALA A 75 -10.65 6.25 -2.86
CA ALA A 75 -11.69 7.28 -2.81
C ALA A 75 -13.07 6.69 -3.05
N TYR A 76 -13.18 5.77 -4.00
CA TYR A 76 -14.43 5.08 -4.28
C TYR A 76 -14.93 4.31 -3.06
N MET A 77 -14.07 3.54 -2.43
CA MET A 77 -14.46 2.74 -1.26
C MET A 77 -14.86 3.61 -0.07
N LEU A 78 -14.07 4.65 0.23
CA LEU A 78 -14.31 5.48 1.41
C LEU A 78 -15.53 6.38 1.27
N THR A 79 -15.99 6.63 0.05
CA THR A 79 -17.15 7.50 -0.19
C THR A 79 -18.39 6.74 -0.60
N GLY A 80 -18.36 5.41 -0.55
CA GLY A 80 -19.51 4.61 -0.97
C GLY A 80 -19.80 4.77 -2.46
N GLY A 81 -18.78 5.00 -3.27
CA GLY A 81 -18.91 5.13 -4.72
C GLY A 81 -19.22 6.53 -5.23
N LYS A 82 -19.21 7.54 -4.36
CA LYS A 82 -19.57 8.91 -4.77
C LYS A 82 -18.48 9.58 -5.58
N ILE A 83 -17.21 9.30 -5.28
CA ILE A 83 -16.08 9.83 -6.05
C ILE A 83 -15.09 8.71 -6.30
N GLY A 84 -14.13 8.96 -7.19
CA GLY A 84 -13.13 7.96 -7.55
C GLY A 84 -13.65 6.98 -8.57
N GLU A 85 -12.94 5.87 -8.71
CA GLU A 85 -13.29 4.79 -9.64
C GLU A 85 -13.03 3.45 -8.98
N ARG A 86 -14.00 2.56 -9.09
CA ARG A 86 -13.87 1.21 -8.56
C ARG A 86 -12.77 0.46 -9.30
N GLY A 87 -11.88 -0.17 -8.56
CA GLY A 87 -10.90 -1.09 -9.11
C GLY A 87 -11.49 -2.49 -9.31
N ASN A 88 -10.64 -3.43 -9.75
CA ASN A 88 -11.08 -4.81 -9.85
C ASN A 88 -11.31 -5.39 -8.44
N ASP A 89 -11.95 -6.56 -8.37
CA ASP A 89 -12.34 -7.16 -7.10
C ASP A 89 -11.15 -7.43 -6.19
N GLU A 90 -10.03 -7.84 -6.75
CA GLU A 90 -8.83 -8.12 -5.97
C GLU A 90 -8.28 -6.85 -5.34
N LEU A 91 -8.21 -5.76 -6.11
CA LEU A 91 -7.76 -4.47 -5.58
C LEU A 91 -8.70 -3.96 -4.49
N MET A 92 -10.00 -4.07 -4.72
CA MET A 92 -10.98 -3.64 -3.71
C MET A 92 -10.83 -4.43 -2.41
N ARG A 93 -10.52 -5.71 -2.50
CA ARG A 93 -10.28 -6.54 -1.32
C ARG A 93 -9.02 -6.12 -0.58
N GLU A 94 -7.95 -5.82 -1.32
CA GLU A 94 -6.70 -5.35 -0.72
C GLU A 94 -6.92 -4.02 0.01
N ILE A 95 -7.71 -3.13 -0.59
CA ILE A 95 -8.03 -1.86 0.05
C ILE A 95 -8.86 -2.08 1.32
N ALA A 96 -9.85 -2.96 1.26
CA ALA A 96 -10.68 -3.24 2.43
C ALA A 96 -9.86 -3.77 3.60
N ILE A 97 -8.91 -4.66 3.33
CA ILE A 97 -7.99 -5.18 4.34
C ILE A 97 -7.14 -4.06 4.92
N ALA A 98 -6.58 -3.20 4.06
CA ALA A 98 -5.76 -2.08 4.50
C ALA A 98 -6.55 -1.07 5.35
N VAL A 99 -7.80 -0.78 4.97
CA VAL A 99 -8.68 0.11 5.73
C VAL A 99 -8.94 -0.48 7.11
N GLN A 100 -9.28 -1.75 7.17
CA GLN A 100 -9.56 -2.42 8.44
C GLN A 100 -8.34 -2.43 9.35
N SER A 101 -7.18 -2.77 8.81
CA SER A 101 -5.93 -2.80 9.57
C SER A 101 -5.57 -1.42 10.11
N THR A 102 -5.72 -0.38 9.29
CA THR A 102 -5.43 0.99 9.68
C THR A 102 -6.39 1.45 10.79
N ASP A 103 -7.68 1.15 10.63
CA ASP A 103 -8.68 1.49 11.63
C ASP A 103 -8.39 0.83 12.98
N MET A 104 -7.98 -0.43 12.95
CA MET A 104 -7.61 -1.15 14.17
C MET A 104 -6.40 -0.52 14.85
N ASP A 105 -5.39 -0.12 14.07
CA ASP A 105 -4.21 0.54 14.63
C ASP A 105 -4.56 1.90 15.24
N GLN A 106 -5.40 2.66 14.58
CA GLN A 106 -5.85 3.95 15.08
C GLN A 106 -6.59 3.80 16.41
N LYS A 107 -7.44 2.78 16.51
CA LYS A 107 -8.18 2.51 17.76
C LYS A 107 -7.27 2.04 18.87
N ARG A 108 -6.29 1.20 18.53
CA ARG A 108 -5.36 0.66 19.50
C ARG A 108 -4.42 1.73 20.06
N LEU A 109 -3.91 2.61 19.21
CA LEU A 109 -2.92 3.62 19.58
C LEU A 109 -3.53 4.94 20.03
N GLY A 110 -4.73 5.26 19.56
CA GLY A 110 -5.28 6.60 19.64
C GLY A 110 -4.75 7.48 18.52
N MET A 111 -5.53 8.44 18.09
CA MET A 111 -5.21 9.23 16.89
C MET A 111 -3.92 10.03 17.02
N PRO A 112 -3.63 10.73 18.15
CA PRO A 112 -2.38 11.48 18.24
C PRO A 112 -1.14 10.58 18.12
N THR A 113 -1.14 9.41 18.76
CA THR A 113 -0.02 8.47 18.70
C THR A 113 0.08 7.86 17.31
N TRP A 114 -1.05 7.52 16.69
CA TRP A 114 -1.05 7.00 15.34
C TRP A 114 -0.41 8.01 14.38
N CYS A 115 -0.79 9.30 14.48
CA CYS A 115 -0.21 10.34 13.62
C CYS A 115 1.29 10.48 13.82
N GLU A 116 1.78 10.42 15.05
CA GLU A 116 3.22 10.46 15.30
C GLU A 116 3.93 9.24 14.71
N THR A 117 3.32 8.08 14.82
CA THR A 117 3.87 6.85 14.23
C THR A 117 3.98 6.99 12.70
N GLN A 118 2.97 7.58 12.05
CA GLN A 118 2.99 7.75 10.60
C GLN A 118 4.10 8.71 10.17
N LYS A 119 4.41 9.74 10.92
CA LYS A 119 5.51 10.65 10.60
C LYS A 119 6.83 9.91 10.48
N SER A 120 7.05 8.91 11.30
CA SER A 120 8.27 8.08 11.23
C SER A 120 8.18 7.03 10.15
N SER A 121 7.06 6.29 10.10
CA SER A 121 6.88 5.15 9.20
C SER A 121 6.76 5.57 7.74
N LEU A 122 6.16 6.73 7.49
CA LEU A 122 5.89 7.23 6.14
C LEU A 122 6.79 8.41 5.77
N ALA A 123 7.94 8.54 6.45
CA ALA A 123 8.90 9.59 6.12
C ALA A 123 9.25 9.53 4.63
N GLY A 124 9.14 10.67 3.95
CA GLY A 124 9.32 10.76 2.52
C GLY A 124 8.03 10.68 1.73
N PHE A 125 6.99 10.03 2.26
CA PHE A 125 5.70 9.93 1.57
C PHE A 125 4.68 10.93 2.09
N ILE A 126 4.89 11.42 3.30
CA ILE A 126 4.11 12.52 3.86
C ILE A 126 5.06 13.60 4.37
N ARG A 127 4.53 14.82 4.50
CA ARG A 127 5.29 15.97 4.98
C ARG A 127 4.38 16.92 5.72
N SER A 128 4.97 17.80 6.50
CA SER A 128 4.23 18.88 7.14
C SER A 128 3.85 19.94 6.11
N LYS A 129 2.60 20.40 6.16
CA LYS A 129 2.19 21.57 5.38
C LYS A 129 2.87 22.80 5.96
N SER A 130 3.46 23.59 5.12
CA SER A 130 4.11 24.84 5.56
C SER A 130 3.29 26.05 5.17
#